data_0d860903b28b2656e9552e0960e6b4e3
#
_entry.id   0d860903b28b2656e9552e0960e6b4e3
#
_cell.length_a   1.000
_cell.length_b   1.000
_cell.length_c   1.000
_cell.angle_alpha   90.00
_cell.angle_beta   90.00
_cell.angle_gamma   90.00
#
_symmetry.space_group_name_H-M   'P 1'
#
loop_
_entity.id
_entity.type
_entity.pdbx_description
1 polymer ?
#
loop_
_entity_poly.entity_id
_entity_poly.type
_entity_poly.pdbx_seq_one_letter_code
_entity_poly.pdbx_strand_id
1 'polypeptide(L)'
;MAVNPTLFYRGAAATSSATLYTVPSSTTSVLTDIVISNTSANQQYVTITVDGINLVPAVPISANAVINFQFKTVIATTKIIAGFATSADVKFHISGVETA
;
A
#
# COMPACT_ATOMS: atom_id res chain seq x y z
N MET A 1 -17.78 -11.33 -15.66
CA MET A 1 -16.57 -10.88 -14.97
C MET A 1 -16.60 -9.36 -14.89
N ALA A 2 -16.45 -8.81 -13.70
CA ALA A 2 -16.49 -7.36 -13.50
C ALA A 2 -15.09 -6.86 -13.17
N VAL A 3 -14.71 -5.73 -13.75
CA VAL A 3 -13.45 -5.05 -13.44
C VAL A 3 -13.81 -3.75 -12.75
N ASN A 4 -13.41 -3.61 -11.48
CA ASN A 4 -13.81 -2.49 -10.66
C ASN A 4 -12.60 -1.74 -10.12
N PRO A 5 -12.49 -0.43 -10.39
CA PRO A 5 -11.53 0.40 -9.67
C PRO A 5 -11.84 0.34 -8.18
N THR A 6 -10.82 0.14 -7.36
CA THR A 6 -11.01 -0.15 -5.94
C THR A 6 -9.99 0.62 -5.11
N LEU A 7 -10.47 1.22 -4.03
CA LEU A 7 -9.59 1.76 -3.00
C LEU A 7 -9.20 0.62 -2.06
N PHE A 8 -7.90 0.29 -2.04
CA PHE A 8 -7.41 -0.78 -1.18
C PHE A 8 -7.17 -0.31 0.24
N TYR A 9 -6.58 0.86 0.41
CA TYR A 9 -6.33 1.41 1.73
C TYR A 9 -6.13 2.93 1.64
N ARG A 10 -6.67 3.65 2.60
CA ARG A 10 -6.41 5.09 2.78
C ARG A 10 -6.40 5.38 4.26
N GLY A 11 -5.30 5.93 4.74
CA GLY A 11 -5.20 6.26 6.15
C GLY A 11 -3.77 6.34 6.63
N ALA A 12 -3.61 6.46 7.94
CA ALA A 12 -2.32 6.54 8.58
C ALA A 12 -1.61 5.18 8.53
N ALA A 13 -0.28 5.23 8.40
CA ALA A 13 0.54 4.03 8.48
C ALA A 13 0.57 3.53 9.93
N ALA A 14 0.59 2.21 10.09
CA ALA A 14 0.95 1.60 11.36
C ALA A 14 2.45 1.70 11.56
N THR A 15 2.91 1.58 12.80
CA THR A 15 4.34 1.61 13.12
C THR A 15 4.96 0.23 13.20
N SER A 16 4.14 -0.80 13.05
CA SER A 16 4.59 -2.18 12.89
C SER A 16 3.77 -2.82 11.79
N SER A 17 4.26 -3.91 11.20
CA SER A 17 3.61 -4.53 10.05
C SER A 17 2.13 -4.81 10.32
N ALA A 18 1.28 -4.34 9.45
CA ALA A 18 -0.17 -4.50 9.55
C ALA A 18 -0.76 -4.81 8.19
N THR A 19 -1.82 -5.61 8.18
CA THR A 19 -2.55 -5.89 6.95
C THR A 19 -3.33 -4.66 6.52
N LEU A 20 -3.10 -4.20 5.30
CA LEU A 20 -3.78 -3.03 4.74
C LEU A 20 -4.96 -3.43 3.87
N TYR A 21 -4.83 -4.57 3.18
CA TYR A 21 -5.85 -5.04 2.25
C TYR A 21 -5.73 -6.55 2.08
N THR A 22 -6.87 -7.22 2.06
CA THR A 22 -6.96 -8.65 1.77
C THR A 22 -7.80 -8.84 0.52
N VAL A 23 -7.27 -9.58 -0.46
CA VAL A 23 -8.01 -9.86 -1.68
C VAL A 23 -9.20 -10.75 -1.34
N PRO A 24 -10.44 -10.35 -1.70
CA PRO A 24 -11.61 -11.17 -1.41
C PRO A 24 -11.55 -12.53 -2.09
N SER A 25 -12.34 -13.49 -1.59
CA SER A 25 -12.45 -14.80 -2.22
C SER A 25 -13.00 -14.65 -3.63
N SER A 26 -12.58 -15.55 -4.52
CA SER A 26 -13.00 -15.57 -5.92
C SER A 26 -12.71 -14.26 -6.67
N THR A 27 -11.69 -13.52 -6.22
CA THR A 27 -11.31 -12.23 -6.77
C THR A 27 -9.82 -12.22 -7.04
N THR A 28 -9.41 -11.53 -8.10
CA THR A 28 -8.01 -11.21 -8.36
C THR A 28 -7.88 -9.70 -8.36
N SER A 29 -6.87 -9.20 -7.67
CA SER A 29 -6.63 -7.76 -7.60
C SER A 29 -5.36 -7.39 -8.35
N VAL A 30 -5.35 -6.18 -8.91
CA VAL A 30 -4.14 -5.60 -9.51
C VAL A 30 -3.85 -4.31 -8.79
N LEU A 31 -2.70 -4.24 -8.15
CA LEU A 31 -2.22 -3.02 -7.50
C LEU A 31 -1.69 -2.10 -8.59
N THR A 32 -2.21 -0.88 -8.67
CA THR A 32 -1.80 0.07 -9.71
C THR A 32 -1.07 1.28 -9.15
N ASP A 33 -1.49 1.80 -8.00
CA ASP A 33 -0.92 3.03 -7.47
C ASP A 33 -0.74 2.97 -5.97
N ILE A 34 0.39 3.47 -5.50
CA ILE A 34 0.62 3.76 -4.08
C ILE A 34 1.10 5.21 -4.00
N VAL A 35 0.35 6.04 -3.28
CA VAL A 35 0.76 7.41 -2.96
C VAL A 35 1.04 7.48 -1.47
N ILE A 36 2.19 7.99 -1.11
CA ILE A 36 2.65 8.06 0.27
C ILE A 36 2.98 9.50 0.59
N SER A 37 2.36 10.05 1.63
CA SER A 37 2.67 11.39 2.10
C SER A 37 3.25 11.32 3.51
N ASN A 38 4.27 12.12 3.76
CA ASN A 38 4.89 12.25 5.07
C ASN A 38 4.52 13.62 5.63
N THR A 39 3.64 13.64 6.61
CA THR A 39 3.20 14.89 7.22
C THR A 39 4.05 15.30 8.42
N SER A 40 5.10 14.53 8.73
CA SER A 40 5.98 14.85 9.84
C SER A 40 7.06 15.85 9.43
N ALA A 41 7.68 16.47 10.43
CA ALA A 41 8.80 17.38 10.21
C ALA A 41 10.14 16.65 10.03
N ASN A 42 10.12 15.31 10.04
CA ASN A 42 11.32 14.49 9.95
C ASN A 42 11.19 13.48 8.83
N GLN A 43 12.33 13.03 8.30
CA GLN A 43 12.35 11.93 7.34
C GLN A 43 11.85 10.66 8.01
N GLN A 44 11.02 9.90 7.30
CA GLN A 44 10.51 8.61 7.74
C GLN A 44 10.84 7.54 6.71
N TYR A 45 10.67 6.27 7.10
CA TYR A 45 10.89 5.12 6.22
C TYR A 45 9.61 4.33 6.10
N VAL A 46 9.36 3.81 4.91
CA VAL A 46 8.11 3.12 4.58
C VAL A 46 8.44 1.75 4.01
N THR A 47 7.73 0.74 4.48
CA THR A 47 7.84 -0.63 3.96
C THR A 47 6.45 -1.12 3.60
N ILE A 48 6.29 -1.65 2.39
CA ILE A 48 5.05 -2.27 1.93
C ILE A 48 5.40 -3.62 1.31
N THR A 49 4.65 -4.64 1.69
CA THR A 49 4.82 -5.99 1.16
C THR A 49 3.54 -6.44 0.48
N VAL A 50 3.69 -7.28 -0.53
CA VAL A 50 2.59 -7.94 -1.21
C VAL A 50 2.83 -9.44 -1.12
N ASP A 51 1.87 -10.16 -0.56
CA ASP A 51 2.00 -11.61 -0.33
C ASP A 51 3.28 -11.95 0.44
N GLY A 52 3.64 -11.11 1.41
CA GLY A 52 4.83 -11.30 2.23
C GLY A 52 6.15 -10.91 1.57
N ILE A 53 6.12 -10.44 0.34
CA ILE A 53 7.33 -10.07 -0.41
C ILE A 53 7.46 -8.56 -0.46
N ASN A 54 8.65 -8.05 -0.19
CA ASN A 54 8.90 -6.61 -0.20
C ASN A 54 8.66 -6.01 -1.58
N LEU A 55 7.75 -5.04 -1.65
CA LEU A 55 7.53 -4.24 -2.85
C LEU A 55 8.15 -2.86 -2.67
N VAL A 56 8.00 -2.27 -1.48
CA VAL A 56 8.60 -0.99 -1.10
C VAL A 56 9.46 -1.28 0.14
N PRO A 57 10.77 -1.50 -0.03
CA PRO A 57 11.63 -1.95 1.07
C PRO A 57 12.28 -0.77 1.79
N ALA A 58 11.72 -0.36 2.93
CA ALA A 58 12.28 0.66 3.81
C ALA A 58 12.74 1.92 3.04
N VAL A 59 11.87 2.42 2.16
CA VAL A 59 12.19 3.57 1.32
C VAL A 59 12.08 4.85 2.14
N PRO A 60 13.09 5.75 2.10
CA PRO A 60 13.00 7.01 2.82
C PRO A 60 12.05 7.99 2.12
N ILE A 61 11.28 8.70 2.92
CA ILE A 61 10.43 9.79 2.44
C ILE A 61 10.75 11.05 3.25
N SER A 62 11.12 12.11 2.57
CA SER A 62 11.54 13.37 3.22
C SER A 62 10.38 14.01 3.97
N ALA A 63 10.71 14.86 4.94
CA ALA A 63 9.72 15.61 5.69
C ALA A 63 8.82 16.40 4.75
N ASN A 64 7.52 16.36 5.01
CA ASN A 64 6.50 17.09 4.25
C ASN A 64 6.51 16.81 2.75
N ALA A 65 6.92 15.60 2.37
CA ALA A 65 7.01 15.19 0.97
C ALA A 65 5.92 14.20 0.61
N VAL A 66 5.66 14.09 -0.68
CA VAL A 66 4.78 13.07 -1.25
C VAL A 66 5.57 12.30 -2.29
N ILE A 67 5.50 10.98 -2.23
CA ILE A 67 6.06 10.12 -3.27
C ILE A 67 4.94 9.22 -3.78
N ASN A 68 5.05 8.82 -5.05
CA ASN A 68 4.10 7.88 -5.59
C ASN A 68 4.82 6.81 -6.40
N PHE A 69 4.22 5.63 -6.42
CA PHE A 69 4.69 4.50 -7.20
C PHE A 69 3.54 4.00 -8.05
N GLN A 70 3.88 3.62 -9.27
CA GLN A 70 2.91 2.99 -10.17
C GLN A 70 3.35 1.57 -10.43
N PHE A 71 2.42 0.63 -10.29
CA PHE A 71 2.69 -0.79 -10.42
C PHE A 71 1.64 -1.43 -11.33
N LYS A 72 1.93 -2.66 -11.72
CA LYS A 72 0.95 -3.56 -12.30
C LYS A 72 1.19 -4.92 -11.67
N THR A 73 0.90 -5.02 -10.38
CA THR A 73 1.18 -6.21 -9.59
C THR A 73 -0.10 -6.97 -9.35
N VAL A 74 -0.15 -8.20 -9.85
CA VAL A 74 -1.30 -9.08 -9.66
C VAL A 74 -1.23 -9.70 -8.28
N ILE A 75 -2.34 -9.65 -7.56
CA ILE A 75 -2.45 -10.21 -6.22
C ILE A 75 -3.54 -11.27 -6.25
N ALA A 76 -3.16 -12.51 -5.96
CA ALA A 76 -4.07 -13.64 -6.00
C ALA A 76 -5.10 -13.57 -4.86
N THR A 77 -6.19 -14.30 -5.04
CA THR A 77 -7.25 -14.37 -4.04
C THR A 77 -6.69 -14.74 -2.66
N THR A 78 -7.22 -14.13 -1.61
CA THR A 78 -6.86 -14.28 -0.20
C THR A 78 -5.47 -13.76 0.20
N LYS A 79 -4.65 -13.31 -0.74
CA LYS A 79 -3.35 -12.72 -0.42
C LYS A 79 -3.51 -11.28 0.05
N ILE A 80 -2.48 -10.74 0.69
CA ILE A 80 -2.60 -9.44 1.38
C ILE A 80 -1.57 -8.44 0.90
N ILE A 81 -1.93 -7.17 1.04
CA ILE A 81 -0.99 -6.06 1.06
C ILE A 81 -0.81 -5.68 2.53
N ALA A 82 0.43 -5.67 2.98
CA ALA A 82 0.75 -5.25 4.34
C ALA A 82 1.79 -4.14 4.30
N GLY A 83 1.85 -3.34 5.34
CA GLY A 83 2.81 -2.26 5.36
C GLY A 83 2.89 -1.55 6.69
N PHE A 84 3.91 -0.72 6.82
CA PHE A 84 4.12 0.09 8.01
C PHE A 84 5.11 1.20 7.66
N ALA A 85 5.23 2.15 8.58
CA ALA A 85 6.21 3.22 8.48
C ALA A 85 6.79 3.50 9.86
N THR A 86 7.85 4.29 9.91
CA THR A 86 8.48 4.64 11.18
C THR A 86 7.67 5.65 12.00
N SER A 87 6.60 6.19 11.42
CA SER A 87 5.71 7.13 12.10
C SER A 87 4.29 7.03 11.55
N ALA A 88 3.30 7.22 12.42
CA ALA A 88 1.89 7.30 12.00
C ALA A 88 1.56 8.60 11.26
N ASP A 89 2.49 9.55 11.20
CA ASP A 89 2.32 10.76 10.39
C ASP A 89 2.49 10.48 8.90
N VAL A 90 2.96 9.29 8.52
CA VAL A 90 2.97 8.84 7.13
C VAL A 90 1.57 8.35 6.78
N LYS A 91 1.06 8.80 5.63
CA LYS A 91 -0.27 8.42 5.15
C LYS A 91 -0.16 7.66 3.85
N PHE A 92 -1.00 6.65 3.70
CA PHE A 92 -1.05 5.81 2.50
C PHE A 92 -2.33 6.04 1.73
N HIS A 93 -2.23 6.08 0.41
CA HIS A 93 -3.35 5.98 -0.52
C HIS A 93 -3.00 4.86 -1.50
N ILE A 94 -3.65 3.73 -1.37
CA ILE A 94 -3.35 2.54 -2.16
C ILE A 94 -4.60 2.18 -2.95
N SER A 95 -4.46 2.09 -4.25
CA SER A 95 -5.60 1.80 -5.12
C SER A 95 -5.21 0.85 -6.24
N GLY A 96 -6.22 0.27 -6.84
CA GLY A 96 -6.04 -0.67 -7.93
C GLY A 96 -7.36 -1.11 -8.50
N VAL A 97 -7.39 -2.35 -8.99
CA VAL A 97 -8.54 -2.91 -9.67
C VAL A 97 -8.82 -4.30 -9.11
N GLU A 98 -10.10 -4.60 -8.91
CA GLU A 98 -10.54 -5.96 -8.58
C GLU A 98 -11.29 -6.55 -9.76
N THR A 99 -11.02 -7.82 -10.04
CA THR A 99 -11.70 -8.60 -11.07
C THR A 99 -12.29 -9.84 -10.43
N ALA A 100 -13.59 -9.95 -10.49
CA ALA A 100 -14.31 -11.08 -9.87
C ALA A 100 -14.87 -12.03 -10.92
#